data_18333de67e50ce0e26705692aa8148d6
#
_entry.id   18333de67e50ce0e26705692aa8148d6
#
_cell.length_a   1.000
_cell.length_b   1.000
_cell.length_c   1.000
_cell.angle_alpha   90.00
_cell.angle_beta   90.00
_cell.angle_gamma   90.00
#
_symmetry.space_group_name_H-M   'P 1'
#
loop_
_entity.id
_entity.type
_entity.pdbx_description
1 polymer ?
#
loop_
_entity_poly.entity_id
_entity_poly.type
_entity_poly.pdbx_seq_one_letter_code
_entity_poly.pdbx_strand_id
1 'polypeptide(L)'
;MTHPLFEKHRALLEGALDAIHTRGYWSAFPEQPSPRVYGETASEDGKAAALGHRGKHFELDQPGRLGWATTEKSPYGVTLDIGYPLCDPQALIDAGLAAMPAWQKLGAEGRTGILLEALARINKASF
;
A
#
# COMPACT_ATOMS: atom_id res chain seq x y z
N MET A 1 19.75 16.60 -7.32
CA MET A 1 19.63 15.93 -6.00
C MET A 1 18.69 14.76 -6.16
N THR A 2 19.14 13.56 -5.79
CA THR A 2 18.32 12.33 -5.87
C THR A 2 17.22 12.39 -4.80
N HIS A 3 16.05 11.83 -5.09
CA HIS A 3 14.91 11.84 -4.18
C HIS A 3 15.19 10.97 -2.93
N PRO A 4 14.92 11.44 -1.69
CA PRO A 4 15.29 10.71 -0.46
C PRO A 4 14.74 9.29 -0.37
N LEU A 5 13.49 9.06 -0.83
CA LEU A 5 12.90 7.72 -0.85
C LEU A 5 13.56 6.80 -1.88
N PHE A 6 14.07 7.34 -2.98
CA PHE A 6 14.84 6.55 -3.94
C PHE A 6 16.15 6.06 -3.31
N GLU A 7 16.88 6.95 -2.62
CA GLU A 7 18.09 6.56 -1.90
C GLU A 7 17.82 5.52 -0.82
N LYS A 8 16.73 5.69 -0.06
CA LYS A 8 16.31 4.74 0.98
C LYS A 8 16.12 3.32 0.43
N HIS A 9 15.61 3.19 -0.78
CA HIS A 9 15.26 1.89 -1.39
C HIS A 9 16.22 1.49 -2.52
N ARG A 10 17.33 2.19 -2.71
CA ARG A 10 18.29 1.93 -3.79
C ARG A 10 18.78 0.48 -3.80
N ALA A 11 19.21 -0.05 -2.67
CA ALA A 11 19.73 -1.42 -2.57
C ALA A 11 18.70 -2.47 -2.98
N LEU A 12 17.41 -2.23 -2.67
CA LEU A 12 16.31 -3.09 -3.08
C LEU A 12 16.13 -3.09 -4.61
N LEU A 13 16.20 -1.92 -5.23
CA LEU A 13 16.12 -1.80 -6.69
C LEU A 13 17.34 -2.45 -7.38
N GLU A 14 18.54 -2.21 -6.87
CA GLU A 14 19.78 -2.77 -7.41
C GLU A 14 19.77 -4.32 -7.34
N GLY A 15 19.29 -4.90 -6.23
CA GLY A 15 19.10 -6.34 -6.11
C GLY A 15 18.12 -6.92 -7.14
N ALA A 16 17.02 -6.21 -7.40
CA ALA A 16 16.07 -6.61 -8.43
C ALA A 16 16.68 -6.55 -9.84
N LEU A 17 17.42 -5.49 -10.14
CA LEU A 17 18.10 -5.33 -11.44
C LEU A 17 19.19 -6.40 -11.64
N ASP A 18 19.97 -6.69 -10.61
CA ASP A 18 20.98 -7.75 -10.66
C ASP A 18 20.33 -9.12 -10.93
N ALA A 19 19.23 -9.43 -10.24
CA ALA A 19 18.49 -10.67 -10.49
C ALA A 19 17.97 -10.78 -11.93
N ILE A 20 17.52 -9.68 -12.54
CA ILE A 20 17.12 -9.67 -13.96
C ILE A 20 18.32 -9.99 -14.86
N HIS A 21 19.50 -9.41 -14.61
CA HIS A 21 20.69 -9.63 -15.42
C HIS A 21 21.27 -11.04 -15.26
N THR A 22 21.32 -11.54 -14.03
CA THR A 22 21.89 -12.86 -13.69
C THR A 22 20.88 -13.99 -13.87
N ARG A 23 19.60 -13.69 -14.06
CA ARG A 23 18.46 -14.64 -14.05
C ARG A 23 18.41 -15.46 -12.76
N GLY A 24 18.88 -14.85 -11.65
CA GLY A 24 18.81 -15.42 -10.31
C GLY A 24 17.43 -15.25 -9.68
N TYR A 25 17.16 -16.05 -8.65
CA TYR A 25 16.00 -15.82 -7.80
C TYR A 25 16.24 -14.61 -6.89
N TRP A 26 15.25 -13.76 -6.82
CA TRP A 26 15.24 -12.63 -5.89
C TRP A 26 13.81 -12.26 -5.49
N SER A 27 13.61 -11.91 -4.24
CA SER A 27 12.36 -11.38 -3.73
C SER A 27 12.64 -10.24 -2.76
N ALA A 28 11.98 -9.10 -2.95
CA ALA A 28 12.08 -7.96 -2.06
C ALA A 28 11.51 -8.25 -0.66
N PHE A 29 10.44 -9.04 -0.64
CA PHE A 29 9.72 -9.41 0.57
C PHE A 29 9.53 -10.92 0.58
N PRO A 30 9.97 -11.61 1.66
CA PRO A 30 9.81 -13.06 1.76
C PRO A 30 8.33 -13.45 1.69
N GLU A 31 8.01 -14.39 0.81
CA GLU A 31 6.64 -14.92 0.68
C GLU A 31 6.25 -15.88 1.81
N GLN A 32 7.23 -16.38 2.53
CA GLN A 32 7.00 -17.33 3.62
C GLN A 32 6.49 -16.60 4.87
N PRO A 33 5.23 -16.82 5.30
CA PRO A 33 4.70 -16.25 6.53
C PRO A 33 5.35 -16.95 7.74
N SER A 34 6.45 -16.38 8.21
CA SER A 34 7.24 -16.95 9.30
C SER A 34 7.44 -15.93 10.41
N PRO A 35 7.24 -16.29 11.68
CA PRO A 35 7.55 -15.41 12.81
C PRO A 35 9.00 -14.92 12.82
N ARG A 36 9.93 -15.69 12.26
CA ARG A 36 11.34 -15.29 12.12
C ARG A 36 11.53 -14.12 11.17
N VAL A 37 10.64 -13.97 10.18
CA VAL A 37 10.71 -12.94 9.14
C VAL A 37 9.92 -11.70 9.55
N TYR A 38 8.71 -11.91 10.05
CA TYR A 38 7.74 -10.83 10.29
C TYR A 38 7.58 -10.45 11.76
N GLY A 39 8.16 -11.22 12.68
CA GLY A 39 8.02 -11.07 14.12
C GLY A 39 7.06 -12.09 14.73
N GLU A 40 7.30 -12.44 15.97
CA GLU A 40 6.51 -13.48 16.66
C GLU A 40 5.05 -13.09 16.87
N THR A 41 4.78 -11.79 17.01
CA THR A 41 3.42 -11.24 17.25
C THR A 41 2.71 -10.76 15.99
N ALA A 42 3.35 -10.84 14.81
CA ALA A 42 2.83 -10.22 13.58
C ALA A 42 1.39 -10.64 13.24
N SER A 43 1.05 -11.92 13.38
CA SER A 43 -0.30 -12.43 13.11
C SER A 43 -1.33 -11.93 14.13
N GLU A 44 -0.96 -11.83 15.40
CA GLU A 44 -1.84 -11.33 16.46
C GLU A 44 -2.05 -9.82 16.31
N ASP A 45 -0.98 -9.08 16.00
CA ASP A 45 -1.01 -7.64 15.76
C ASP A 45 -1.87 -7.31 14.53
N GLY A 46 -1.72 -8.08 13.45
CA GLY A 46 -2.55 -7.95 12.25
C GLY A 46 -4.03 -8.21 12.53
N LYS A 47 -4.33 -9.27 13.28
CA LYS A 47 -5.70 -9.58 13.72
C LYS A 47 -6.29 -8.48 14.60
N ALA A 48 -5.51 -7.96 15.55
CA ALA A 48 -5.94 -6.87 16.42
C ALA A 48 -6.20 -5.58 15.62
N ALA A 49 -5.33 -5.26 14.66
CA ALA A 49 -5.50 -4.12 13.76
C ALA A 49 -6.79 -4.25 12.92
N ALA A 50 -7.02 -5.41 12.31
CA ALA A 50 -8.23 -5.69 11.53
C ALA A 50 -9.52 -5.57 12.38
N LEU A 51 -9.52 -6.14 13.58
CA LEU A 51 -10.64 -6.03 14.51
C LEU A 51 -10.87 -4.58 14.96
N GLY A 52 -9.81 -3.78 15.07
CA GLY A 52 -9.86 -2.36 15.40
C GLY A 52 -10.62 -1.51 14.37
N HIS A 53 -10.77 -1.96 13.13
CA HIS A 53 -11.52 -1.28 12.07
C HIS A 53 -13.02 -1.64 12.05
N ARG A 54 -13.42 -2.75 12.66
CA ARG A 54 -14.83 -3.18 12.65
C ARG A 54 -15.75 -2.18 13.35
N GLY A 55 -16.93 -1.98 12.78
CA GLY A 55 -17.92 -1.04 13.29
C GLY A 55 -17.52 0.44 13.15
N LYS A 56 -16.52 0.74 12.32
CA LYS A 56 -16.01 2.10 12.13
C LYS A 56 -15.93 2.46 10.65
N HIS A 57 -15.87 3.76 10.40
CA HIS A 57 -15.50 4.26 9.08
C HIS A 57 -13.97 4.18 8.89
N PHE A 58 -13.55 3.69 7.74
CA PHE A 58 -12.16 3.73 7.32
C PHE A 58 -11.87 5.13 6.76
N GLU A 59 -11.37 6.01 7.62
CA GLU A 59 -11.16 7.41 7.28
C GLU A 59 -10.01 7.55 6.28
N LEU A 60 -10.37 7.85 5.03
CA LEU A 60 -9.46 8.24 3.97
C LEU A 60 -9.83 9.65 3.52
N ASP A 61 -8.82 10.51 3.40
CA ASP A 61 -8.98 11.83 2.83
C ASP A 61 -9.04 11.73 1.29
N GLN A 62 -10.26 11.58 0.78
CA GLN A 62 -10.53 11.46 -0.65
C GLN A 62 -11.45 12.58 -1.12
N PRO A 63 -11.16 13.19 -2.29
CA PRO A 63 -12.01 14.23 -2.86
C PRO A 63 -13.38 13.70 -3.26
N GLY A 64 -14.40 14.55 -3.13
CA GLY A 64 -15.74 14.23 -3.60
C GLY A 64 -16.48 13.19 -2.76
N ARG A 65 -16.20 13.06 -1.48
CA ARG A 65 -16.90 12.10 -0.62
C ARG A 65 -18.40 12.43 -0.55
N LEU A 66 -19.23 11.48 -0.96
CA LEU A 66 -20.69 11.54 -0.95
C LEU A 66 -21.30 10.85 0.27
N GLY A 67 -20.59 9.88 0.85
CA GLY A 67 -21.08 9.07 1.95
C GLY A 67 -20.17 7.89 2.24
N TRP A 68 -20.78 6.79 2.70
CA TRP A 68 -20.09 5.57 3.11
C TRP A 68 -20.74 4.33 2.51
N ALA A 69 -19.92 3.40 2.03
CA ALA A 69 -20.34 2.07 1.62
C ALA A 69 -20.01 1.08 2.75
N THR A 70 -21.03 0.36 3.24
CA THR A 70 -20.92 -0.55 4.40
C THR A 70 -21.42 -1.95 4.14
N THR A 71 -21.69 -2.29 2.87
CA THR A 71 -22.38 -3.56 2.51
C THR A 71 -21.43 -4.73 2.30
N GLU A 72 -20.13 -4.55 2.54
CA GLU A 72 -19.16 -5.62 2.31
C GLU A 72 -19.36 -6.79 3.26
N LYS A 73 -19.40 -7.99 2.69
CA LYS A 73 -19.46 -9.26 3.41
C LYS A 73 -18.29 -10.14 2.99
N SER A 74 -17.69 -10.83 3.95
CA SER A 74 -16.69 -11.84 3.59
C SER A 74 -17.33 -13.00 2.80
N PRO A 75 -16.55 -13.75 2.01
CA PRO A 75 -17.03 -14.96 1.34
C PRO A 75 -17.64 -16.01 2.29
N TYR A 76 -17.27 -15.95 3.56
CA TYR A 76 -17.78 -16.83 4.61
C TYR A 76 -19.05 -16.32 5.30
N GLY A 77 -19.70 -15.28 4.75
CA GLY A 77 -20.94 -14.73 5.29
C GLY A 77 -20.78 -13.79 6.48
N VAL A 78 -19.55 -13.52 6.90
CA VAL A 78 -19.29 -12.57 8.00
C VAL A 78 -19.44 -11.15 7.48
N THR A 79 -20.26 -10.34 8.13
CA THR A 79 -20.33 -8.90 7.87
C THR A 79 -19.10 -8.23 8.45
N LEU A 80 -18.35 -7.50 7.63
CA LEU A 80 -17.15 -6.80 8.07
C LEU A 80 -17.47 -5.55 8.87
N ASP A 81 -18.62 -4.92 8.58
CA ASP A 81 -19.11 -3.72 9.27
C ASP A 81 -18.07 -2.58 9.28
N ILE A 82 -17.42 -2.40 8.13
CA ILE A 82 -16.46 -1.32 7.88
C ILE A 82 -17.06 -0.41 6.83
N GLY A 83 -17.15 0.89 7.11
CA GLY A 83 -17.59 1.89 6.14
C GLY A 83 -16.41 2.41 5.34
N TYR A 84 -16.48 2.30 4.01
CA TYR A 84 -15.49 2.88 3.11
C TYR A 84 -16.02 4.15 2.46
N PRO A 85 -15.17 5.15 2.15
CA PRO A 85 -15.61 6.36 1.46
C PRO A 85 -16.28 6.04 0.12
N LEU A 86 -17.50 6.49 -0.07
CA LEU A 86 -18.18 6.50 -1.36
C LEU A 86 -17.93 7.88 -1.97
N CYS A 87 -17.18 7.95 -3.06
CA CYS A 87 -16.78 9.21 -3.68
C CYS A 87 -17.39 9.39 -5.08
N ASP A 88 -17.54 10.64 -5.49
CA ASP A 88 -17.87 10.97 -6.86
C ASP A 88 -16.69 10.60 -7.79
N PRO A 89 -16.89 9.72 -8.78
CA PRO A 89 -15.82 9.33 -9.70
C PRO A 89 -15.21 10.50 -10.46
N GLN A 90 -16.02 11.51 -10.84
CA GLN A 90 -15.50 12.66 -11.57
C GLN A 90 -14.56 13.49 -10.69
N ALA A 91 -14.90 13.72 -9.43
CA ALA A 91 -14.03 14.42 -8.49
C ALA A 91 -12.70 13.71 -8.27
N LEU A 92 -12.69 12.37 -8.25
CA LEU A 92 -11.45 11.57 -8.14
C LEU A 92 -10.58 11.72 -9.41
N ILE A 93 -11.20 11.68 -10.59
CA ILE A 93 -10.51 11.87 -11.88
C ILE A 93 -9.90 13.26 -11.94
N ASP A 94 -10.67 14.30 -11.64
CA ASP A 94 -10.21 15.69 -11.68
C ASP A 94 -9.03 15.92 -10.73
N ALA A 95 -9.10 15.38 -9.51
CA ALA A 95 -7.99 15.42 -8.55
C ALA A 95 -6.75 14.69 -9.07
N GLY A 96 -6.93 13.52 -9.69
CA GLY A 96 -5.84 12.78 -10.32
C GLY A 96 -5.17 13.58 -11.44
N LEU A 97 -5.95 14.17 -12.33
CA LEU A 97 -5.47 15.02 -13.42
C LEU A 97 -4.72 16.26 -12.88
N ALA A 98 -5.23 16.90 -11.85
CA ALA A 98 -4.59 18.03 -11.21
C ALA A 98 -3.24 17.66 -10.56
N ALA A 99 -3.09 16.44 -10.07
CA ALA A 99 -1.84 15.94 -9.46
C ALA A 99 -0.75 15.55 -10.50
N MET A 100 -1.14 15.26 -11.75
CA MET A 100 -0.22 14.76 -12.78
C MET A 100 1.02 15.64 -13.02
N PRO A 101 0.94 16.98 -13.11
CA PRO A 101 2.12 17.81 -13.36
C PRO A 101 3.16 17.70 -12.23
N ALA A 102 2.72 17.63 -10.98
CA ALA A 102 3.61 17.44 -9.83
C ALA A 102 4.25 16.04 -9.86
N TRP A 103 3.48 15.01 -10.19
CA TRP A 103 3.96 13.65 -10.35
C TRP A 103 5.01 13.53 -11.48
N GLN A 104 4.81 14.22 -12.60
CA GLN A 104 5.78 14.26 -13.70
C GLN A 104 7.11 14.91 -13.30
N LYS A 105 7.05 15.99 -12.50
CA LYS A 105 8.25 16.71 -12.02
C LYS A 105 9.15 15.86 -11.11
N LEU A 106 8.63 14.83 -10.47
CA LEU A 106 9.42 13.91 -9.64
C LEU A 106 10.47 13.11 -10.44
N GLY A 107 10.28 13.00 -11.76
CA GLY A 107 11.15 12.19 -12.60
C GLY A 107 11.01 10.68 -12.29
N ALA A 108 11.83 9.87 -12.95
CA ALA A 108 11.79 8.41 -12.78
C ALA A 108 12.20 8.00 -11.36
N GLU A 109 13.29 8.54 -10.86
CA GLU A 109 13.82 8.21 -9.52
C GLU A 109 12.82 8.55 -8.42
N GLY A 110 12.24 9.75 -8.43
CA GLY A 110 11.28 10.16 -7.42
C GLY A 110 10.03 9.26 -7.40
N ARG A 111 9.49 8.96 -8.56
CA ARG A 111 8.33 8.06 -8.68
C ARG A 111 8.66 6.63 -8.23
N THR A 112 9.82 6.09 -8.63
CA THR A 112 10.28 4.78 -8.19
C THR A 112 10.43 4.73 -6.67
N GLY A 113 11.06 5.74 -6.06
CA GLY A 113 11.22 5.81 -4.61
C GLY A 113 9.89 5.81 -3.86
N ILE A 114 8.90 6.55 -4.35
CA ILE A 114 7.54 6.57 -3.75
C ILE A 114 6.85 5.21 -3.88
N LEU A 115 6.93 4.56 -5.04
CA LEU A 115 6.31 3.25 -5.26
C LEU A 115 6.97 2.16 -4.39
N LEU A 116 8.29 2.16 -4.27
CA LEU A 116 9.01 1.22 -3.39
C LEU A 116 8.67 1.44 -1.91
N GLU A 117 8.52 2.69 -1.49
CA GLU A 117 8.05 3.00 -0.13
C GLU A 117 6.62 2.51 0.10
N ALA A 118 5.73 2.67 -0.88
CA ALA A 118 4.37 2.14 -0.80
C ALA A 118 4.37 0.62 -0.64
N LEU A 119 5.17 -0.10 -1.44
CA LEU A 119 5.31 -1.56 -1.32
C LEU A 119 5.83 -1.99 0.05
N ALA A 120 6.83 -1.27 0.60
CA ALA A 120 7.36 -1.55 1.93
C ALA A 120 6.29 -1.37 3.03
N ARG A 121 5.44 -0.35 2.91
CA ARG A 121 4.33 -0.12 3.84
C ARG A 121 3.24 -1.18 3.71
N ILE A 122 2.89 -1.57 2.47
CA ILE A 122 1.93 -2.66 2.23
C ILE A 122 2.43 -3.96 2.84
N ASN A 123 3.71 -4.31 2.61
CA ASN A 123 4.31 -5.51 3.21
C ASN A 123 4.23 -5.50 4.74
N LYS A 124 4.50 -4.36 5.36
CA LYS A 124 4.41 -4.23 6.83
C LYS A 124 3.00 -4.39 7.37
N ALA A 125 1.98 -4.04 6.57
CA ALA A 125 0.56 -4.07 6.95
C ALA A 125 -0.19 -5.30 6.40
N SER A 126 0.51 -6.27 5.80
CA SER A 126 -0.10 -7.42 5.11
C SER A 126 -0.48 -8.59 6.01
N PHE A 127 -0.26 -8.48 7.31
CA PHE A 127 -0.62 -9.49 8.31
C PHE A 127 -1.88 -9.13 9.05
#